data_5f6d1b81b1ee35b3d6b2ddec5cb4328c
#
_entry.id   5f6d1b81b1ee35b3d6b2ddec5cb4328c
#
_cell.length_a   1.000
_cell.length_b   1.000
_cell.length_c   1.000
_cell.angle_alpha   90.00
_cell.angle_beta   90.00
_cell.angle_gamma   90.00
#
_symmetry.space_group_name_H-M   'P 1'
#
loop_
_entity.id
_entity.type
_entity.pdbx_description
1 polymer ?
#
loop_
_entity_poly.entity_id
_entity_poly.type
_entity_poly.pdbx_seq_one_letter_code
_entity_poly.pdbx_strand_id
1 'polypeptide(L)'
;MFEEEDRETGFALFLVIALAITVSIFTMGIAAGTAISQSGATATATKGPIVTRLYFELGKAEVPADASAALAPHVKGAKQGRRIAISGYHDASGDAAANEELAKQRAFAVRDLLVAAGAPTERIELRKPALTTGDGDPREARRVEVTLQ
;
A
#
# COMPACT_ATOMS: atom_id res chain seq x y z
N MET A 1 -28.02 -49.69 12.80
CA MET A 1 -27.27 -50.70 12.04
C MET A 1 -27.65 -50.54 10.56
N PHE A 2 -27.33 -49.40 9.99
CA PHE A 2 -27.39 -49.06 8.55
C PHE A 2 -26.83 -47.65 8.43
N GLU A 3 -25.53 -47.49 8.18
CA GLU A 3 -24.91 -46.23 7.72
C GLU A 3 -23.38 -46.37 7.67
N GLU A 4 -22.89 -47.29 6.84
CA GLU A 4 -21.43 -47.39 6.64
C GLU A 4 -21.02 -47.79 5.19
N GLU A 5 -21.93 -47.74 4.22
CA GLU A 5 -21.59 -48.21 2.86
C GLU A 5 -21.44 -47.10 1.80
N ASP A 6 -21.70 -45.83 2.09
CA ASP A 6 -21.68 -44.77 1.06
C ASP A 6 -20.41 -43.93 1.00
N ARG A 7 -19.36 -44.26 1.79
CA ARG A 7 -18.11 -43.45 1.78
C ARG A 7 -17.03 -43.98 0.83
N GLU A 8 -17.14 -45.18 0.37
CA GLU A 8 -16.11 -45.82 -0.48
C GLU A 8 -16.29 -45.54 -1.98
N THR A 9 -17.50 -45.24 -2.43
CA THR A 9 -17.78 -45.04 -3.87
C THR A 9 -17.44 -43.64 -4.37
N GLY A 10 -17.34 -42.62 -3.47
CA GLY A 10 -17.00 -41.27 -3.85
C GLY A 10 -15.51 -41.07 -4.22
N PHE A 11 -14.62 -41.79 -3.56
CA PHE A 11 -13.19 -41.66 -3.82
C PHE A 11 -12.72 -42.34 -5.11
N ALA A 12 -13.36 -43.41 -5.50
CA ALA A 12 -13.02 -44.14 -6.75
C ALA A 12 -13.40 -43.35 -8.01
N LEU A 13 -14.48 -42.55 -7.94
CA LEU A 13 -14.94 -41.76 -9.08
C LEU A 13 -14.03 -40.53 -9.33
N PHE A 14 -13.49 -39.92 -8.29
CA PHE A 14 -12.56 -38.78 -8.43
C PHE A 14 -11.20 -39.19 -9.01
N LEU A 15 -10.73 -40.40 -8.74
CA LEU A 15 -9.44 -40.90 -9.22
C LEU A 15 -9.47 -41.27 -10.71
N VAL A 16 -10.61 -41.69 -11.24
CA VAL A 16 -10.76 -42.01 -12.65
C VAL A 16 -10.87 -40.76 -13.52
N ILE A 17 -11.49 -39.70 -13.01
CA ILE A 17 -11.63 -38.43 -13.75
C ILE A 17 -10.27 -37.67 -13.80
N ALA A 18 -9.44 -37.77 -12.77
CA ALA A 18 -8.12 -37.14 -12.76
C ALA A 18 -7.12 -37.78 -13.75
N LEU A 19 -7.27 -39.05 -14.06
CA LEU A 19 -6.38 -39.78 -15.00
C LEU A 19 -6.73 -39.56 -16.47
N ALA A 20 -7.95 -39.12 -16.78
CA ALA A 20 -8.41 -38.93 -18.18
C ALA A 20 -8.00 -37.58 -18.78
N ILE A 21 -7.52 -36.60 -17.96
CA ILE A 21 -7.17 -35.25 -18.41
C ILE A 21 -5.69 -35.15 -18.82
N THR A 22 -4.84 -36.11 -18.47
CA THR A 22 -3.39 -36.02 -18.69
C THR A 22 -2.87 -36.64 -20.00
N VAL A 23 -3.72 -37.22 -20.84
CA VAL A 23 -3.27 -37.93 -22.07
C VAL A 23 -3.62 -37.21 -23.38
N SER A 24 -4.29 -36.07 -23.36
CA SER A 24 -4.78 -35.41 -24.58
C SER A 24 -4.02 -34.20 -25.08
N ILE A 25 -2.79 -33.93 -24.63
CA ILE A 25 -1.97 -32.84 -25.17
C ILE A 25 -0.60 -33.39 -25.58
N PHE A 26 -0.58 -34.30 -26.54
CA PHE A 26 0.64 -34.62 -27.25
C PHE A 26 0.33 -35.16 -28.65
N THR A 27 0.04 -34.26 -29.58
CA THR A 27 0.39 -34.45 -30.99
C THR A 27 0.13 -33.15 -31.76
N MET A 28 1.15 -32.75 -32.50
CA MET A 28 1.14 -32.04 -33.77
C MET A 28 1.27 -30.51 -33.76
N GLY A 29 2.44 -30.08 -34.19
CA GLY A 29 2.63 -28.71 -34.68
C GLY A 29 4.08 -28.29 -34.76
N ILE A 30 4.93 -28.96 -35.58
CA ILE A 30 6.17 -28.38 -36.05
C ILE A 30 5.80 -27.34 -37.10
N ALA A 31 5.94 -26.06 -36.76
CA ALA A 31 6.10 -24.99 -37.75
C ALA A 31 7.00 -23.89 -37.18
N ALA A 32 8.00 -23.61 -37.96
CA ALA A 32 9.10 -22.68 -37.75
C ALA A 32 8.66 -21.26 -37.41
N GLY A 33 9.49 -20.57 -36.62
CA GLY A 33 9.64 -19.15 -36.81
C GLY A 33 9.44 -18.29 -35.57
N THR A 34 10.50 -17.60 -35.20
CA THR A 34 10.64 -16.51 -34.26
C THR A 34 10.63 -16.88 -32.78
N ALA A 35 11.85 -17.13 -32.30
CA ALA A 35 12.21 -17.04 -30.90
C ALA A 35 11.90 -15.62 -30.40
N ILE A 36 10.70 -15.42 -29.86
CA ILE A 36 10.48 -14.35 -28.90
C ILE A 36 11.04 -14.92 -27.60
N SER A 37 12.30 -14.57 -27.33
CA SER A 37 12.90 -14.70 -26.02
C SER A 37 12.00 -13.92 -25.05
N GLN A 38 11.02 -14.60 -24.45
CA GLN A 38 10.42 -14.13 -23.22
C GLN A 38 11.49 -14.34 -22.14
N SER A 39 12.42 -13.40 -22.14
CA SER A 39 13.22 -13.11 -20.98
C SER A 39 12.21 -12.83 -19.88
N GLY A 40 11.98 -13.85 -19.03
CA GLY A 40 11.32 -13.71 -17.76
C GLY A 40 12.16 -12.78 -16.88
N ALA A 41 12.21 -11.52 -17.25
CA ALA A 41 12.54 -10.47 -16.32
C ALA A 41 11.43 -10.55 -15.26
N THR A 42 11.70 -11.22 -14.15
CA THR A 42 11.14 -10.84 -12.87
C THR A 42 11.52 -9.38 -12.71
N ALA A 43 10.68 -8.51 -13.26
CA ALA A 43 10.68 -7.10 -12.94
C ALA A 43 10.39 -7.06 -11.45
N THR A 44 11.44 -7.10 -10.64
CA THR A 44 11.43 -6.47 -9.34
C THR A 44 11.19 -5.01 -9.67
N ALA A 45 9.93 -4.65 -9.85
CA ALA A 45 9.51 -3.28 -9.96
C ALA A 45 9.98 -2.63 -8.67
N THR A 46 11.15 -2.02 -8.71
CA THR A 46 11.63 -1.10 -7.70
C THR A 46 10.61 0.03 -7.73
N LYS A 47 9.54 -0.17 -6.98
CA LYS A 47 8.46 0.77 -6.85
C LYS A 47 9.08 2.00 -6.22
N GLY A 48 9.30 3.04 -7.00
CA GLY A 48 9.85 4.31 -6.54
C GLY A 48 9.07 4.83 -5.33
N PRO A 49 9.53 5.88 -4.67
CA PRO A 49 8.83 6.45 -3.53
C PRO A 49 7.44 6.95 -3.98
N ILE A 50 6.41 6.60 -3.21
CA ILE A 50 5.06 7.14 -3.41
C ILE A 50 4.90 8.26 -2.40
N VAL A 51 4.60 9.46 -2.88
CA VAL A 51 4.38 10.65 -2.02
C VAL A 51 2.92 11.06 -2.13
N THR A 52 2.25 11.17 -0.99
CA THR A 52 0.90 11.73 -0.87
C THR A 52 0.95 12.96 0.02
N ARG A 53 0.29 14.04 -0.40
CA ARG A 53 0.15 15.28 0.35
C ARG A 53 -1.28 15.42 0.83
N LEU A 54 -1.44 15.62 2.13
CA LEU A 54 -2.72 15.88 2.77
C LEU A 54 -2.75 17.32 3.25
N TYR A 55 -3.72 18.10 2.78
CA TYR A 55 -3.87 19.51 3.12
C TYR A 55 -4.85 19.70 4.27
N PHE A 56 -4.57 20.69 5.13
CA PHE A 56 -5.35 20.92 6.34
C PHE A 56 -5.94 22.33 6.38
N GLU A 57 -7.09 22.43 6.99
CA GLU A 57 -7.73 23.71 7.29
C GLU A 57 -6.89 24.56 8.28
N LEU A 58 -7.07 25.87 8.23
CA LEU A 58 -6.40 26.80 9.12
C LEU A 58 -6.73 26.48 10.59
N GLY A 59 -5.69 26.33 11.41
CA GLY A 59 -5.85 26.06 12.84
C GLY A 59 -6.38 24.67 13.21
N LYS A 60 -6.61 23.78 12.22
CA LYS A 60 -7.13 22.44 12.47
C LYS A 60 -6.07 21.37 12.26
N ALA A 61 -6.17 20.29 13.06
CA ALA A 61 -5.41 19.04 12.88
C ALA A 61 -6.32 17.86 12.45
N GLU A 62 -7.58 18.16 12.11
CA GLU A 62 -8.54 17.16 11.65
C GLU A 62 -8.15 16.64 10.27
N VAL A 63 -8.06 15.32 10.14
CA VAL A 63 -7.63 14.67 8.90
C VAL A 63 -8.74 14.78 7.86
N PRO A 64 -8.44 15.15 6.60
CA PRO A 64 -9.42 15.19 5.53
C PRO A 64 -10.14 13.86 5.33
N ALA A 65 -11.42 13.90 4.96
CA ALA A 65 -12.26 12.71 4.83
C ALA A 65 -11.77 11.73 3.74
N ASP A 66 -11.11 12.23 2.72
CA ASP A 66 -10.54 11.45 1.61
C ASP A 66 -9.14 10.86 1.93
N ALA A 67 -8.54 11.24 3.06
CA ALA A 67 -7.20 10.81 3.43
C ALA A 67 -7.06 9.28 3.53
N SER A 68 -8.08 8.59 4.01
CA SER A 68 -8.06 7.13 4.13
C SER A 68 -7.89 6.46 2.76
N ALA A 69 -8.62 6.92 1.76
CA ALA A 69 -8.50 6.43 0.38
C ALA A 69 -7.14 6.77 -0.24
N ALA A 70 -6.66 8.01 -0.04
CA ALA A 70 -5.38 8.48 -0.53
C ALA A 70 -4.20 7.70 0.08
N LEU A 71 -4.32 7.25 1.33
CA LEU A 71 -3.26 6.53 2.05
C LEU A 71 -3.32 5.00 1.89
N ALA A 72 -4.35 4.44 1.27
CA ALA A 72 -4.47 3.00 1.04
C ALA A 72 -3.24 2.35 0.36
N PRO A 73 -2.58 2.98 -0.65
CA PRO A 73 -1.35 2.44 -1.24
C PRO A 73 -0.18 2.38 -0.24
N HIS A 74 -0.10 3.34 0.70
CA HIS A 74 0.92 3.38 1.75
C HIS A 74 0.73 2.24 2.74
N VAL A 75 -0.50 2.01 3.20
CA VAL A 75 -0.84 0.87 4.07
C VAL A 75 -0.48 -0.45 3.41
N LYS A 76 -0.85 -0.63 2.12
CA LYS A 76 -0.50 -1.82 1.35
C LYS A 76 1.01 -2.02 1.25
N GLY A 77 1.76 -0.96 0.96
CA GLY A 77 3.21 -1.00 0.86
C GLY A 77 3.88 -1.32 2.20
N ALA A 78 3.39 -0.75 3.31
CA ALA A 78 3.91 -1.02 4.64
C ALA A 78 3.70 -2.48 5.06
N LYS A 79 2.56 -3.09 4.75
CA LYS A 79 2.30 -4.53 4.94
C LYS A 79 3.22 -5.42 4.11
N GLN A 80 3.80 -4.89 3.03
CA GLN A 80 4.80 -5.56 2.19
C GLN A 80 6.24 -5.28 2.64
N GLY A 81 6.44 -4.66 3.81
CA GLY A 81 7.76 -4.41 4.41
C GLY A 81 8.38 -3.06 4.09
N ARG A 82 7.73 -2.20 3.30
CA ARG A 82 8.21 -0.84 3.01
C ARG A 82 8.03 0.07 4.23
N ARG A 83 8.76 1.17 4.28
CA ARG A 83 8.68 2.16 5.35
C ARG A 83 7.83 3.36 4.91
N ILE A 84 7.10 3.92 5.85
CA ILE A 84 6.34 5.16 5.69
C ILE A 84 7.05 6.25 6.48
N ALA A 85 7.41 7.35 5.83
CA ALA A 85 7.86 8.57 6.48
C ALA A 85 6.75 9.62 6.43
N ILE A 86 6.47 10.28 7.55
CA ILE A 86 5.45 11.31 7.70
C ILE A 86 6.13 12.61 8.12
N SER A 87 5.91 13.68 7.37
CA SER A 87 6.46 15.02 7.65
C SER A 87 5.35 16.07 7.66
N GLY A 88 5.24 16.84 8.75
CA GLY A 88 4.27 17.92 8.88
C GLY A 88 4.88 19.27 8.53
N TYR A 89 4.14 20.09 7.80
CA TYR A 89 4.50 21.44 7.39
C TYR A 89 3.44 22.45 7.85
N HIS A 90 3.85 23.69 8.02
CA HIS A 90 2.98 24.81 8.36
C HIS A 90 3.30 26.03 7.49
N ASP A 91 2.39 26.99 7.42
CA ASP A 91 2.64 28.27 6.78
C ASP A 91 3.51 29.20 7.68
N ALA A 92 4.06 30.25 7.10
CA ALA A 92 4.91 31.20 7.80
C ALA A 92 4.15 32.23 8.64
N SER A 93 2.80 32.23 8.59
CA SER A 93 1.97 33.22 9.27
C SER A 93 1.76 32.89 10.74
N GLY A 94 1.77 33.91 11.60
CA GLY A 94 1.47 33.78 13.02
C GLY A 94 2.63 33.28 13.88
N ASP A 95 2.33 32.68 15.02
CA ASP A 95 3.33 32.18 15.97
C ASP A 95 3.97 30.87 15.47
N ALA A 96 5.27 30.90 15.27
CA ALA A 96 6.03 29.79 14.72
C ALA A 96 6.00 28.55 15.63
N ALA A 97 6.04 28.72 16.95
CA ALA A 97 6.05 27.61 17.90
C ALA A 97 4.66 26.91 17.93
N ALA A 98 3.58 27.69 17.93
CA ALA A 98 2.23 27.16 17.85
C ALA A 98 1.99 26.42 16.53
N ASN A 99 2.49 26.96 15.43
CA ASN A 99 2.37 26.34 14.11
C ASN A 99 3.19 25.05 13.98
N GLU A 100 4.39 25.02 14.55
CA GLU A 100 5.19 23.79 14.61
C GLU A 100 4.46 22.69 15.41
N GLU A 101 3.88 23.02 16.55
CA GLU A 101 3.11 22.07 17.35
C GLU A 101 1.87 21.58 16.61
N LEU A 102 1.17 22.47 15.89
CA LEU A 102 0.04 22.10 15.06
C LEU A 102 0.44 21.16 13.90
N ALA A 103 1.56 21.43 13.25
CA ALA A 103 2.09 20.55 12.21
C ALA A 103 2.42 19.16 12.74
N LYS A 104 2.94 19.09 13.96
CA LYS A 104 3.22 17.84 14.66
C LYS A 104 1.94 17.09 15.03
N GLN A 105 0.92 17.77 15.54
CA GLN A 105 -0.39 17.17 15.83
C GLN A 105 -1.03 16.58 14.55
N ARG A 106 -0.95 17.28 13.42
CA ARG A 106 -1.39 16.78 12.11
C ARG A 106 -0.67 15.51 11.71
N ALA A 107 0.66 15.47 11.87
CA ALA A 107 1.47 14.30 11.55
C ALA A 107 1.09 13.09 12.44
N PHE A 108 0.80 13.32 13.72
CA PHE A 108 0.29 12.27 14.62
C PHE A 108 -1.09 11.77 14.20
N ALA A 109 -2.02 12.66 13.85
CA ALA A 109 -3.35 12.27 13.38
C ALA A 109 -3.28 11.38 12.12
N VAL A 110 -2.39 11.71 11.18
CA VAL A 110 -2.16 10.89 9.98
C VAL A 110 -1.52 9.55 10.32
N ARG A 111 -0.57 9.50 11.27
CA ARG A 111 0.00 8.25 11.76
C ARG A 111 -1.08 7.35 12.36
N ASP A 112 -1.93 7.90 13.21
CA ASP A 112 -2.98 7.14 13.89
C ASP A 112 -4.01 6.61 12.88
N LEU A 113 -4.33 7.37 11.83
CA LEU A 113 -5.15 6.90 10.72
C LEU A 113 -4.50 5.72 9.97
N LEU A 114 -3.20 5.78 9.69
CA LEU A 114 -2.47 4.69 9.04
C LEU A 114 -2.44 3.43 9.89
N VAL A 115 -2.22 3.57 11.22
CA VAL A 115 -2.26 2.45 12.16
C VAL A 115 -3.66 1.84 12.24
N ALA A 116 -4.70 2.68 12.32
CA ALA A 116 -6.10 2.23 12.33
C ALA A 116 -6.47 1.49 11.03
N ALA A 117 -5.88 1.88 9.88
CA ALA A 117 -6.02 1.18 8.60
C ALA A 117 -5.18 -0.11 8.51
N GLY A 118 -4.41 -0.44 9.56
CA GLY A 118 -3.64 -1.66 9.68
C GLY A 118 -2.20 -1.58 9.15
N ALA A 119 -1.61 -0.39 9.06
CA ALA A 119 -0.19 -0.26 8.80
C ALA A 119 0.62 -0.64 10.05
N PRO A 120 1.69 -1.47 9.94
CA PRO A 120 2.52 -1.82 11.07
C PRO A 120 3.23 -0.58 11.64
N THR A 121 3.08 -0.35 12.95
CA THR A 121 3.62 0.84 13.63
C THR A 121 5.13 0.96 13.49
N GLU A 122 5.85 -0.15 13.50
CA GLU A 122 7.30 -0.23 13.33
C GLU A 122 7.79 0.16 11.92
N ARG A 123 6.87 0.31 10.98
CA ARG A 123 7.14 0.76 9.62
C ARG A 123 6.82 2.24 9.41
N ILE A 124 6.31 2.93 10.44
CA ILE A 124 5.94 4.35 10.36
C ILE A 124 6.96 5.18 11.14
N GLU A 125 7.54 6.17 10.47
CA GLU A 125 8.51 7.10 11.03
C GLU A 125 8.00 8.54 10.89
N LEU A 126 7.94 9.26 12.00
CA LEU A 126 7.69 10.70 12.01
C LEU A 126 9.01 11.43 11.79
N ARG A 127 9.11 12.23 10.75
CA ARG A 127 10.30 13.02 10.41
C ARG A 127 10.02 14.51 10.54
N LYS A 128 10.87 15.21 11.27
CA LYS A 128 10.87 16.66 11.24
C LYS A 128 11.59 17.09 9.95
N PRO A 129 10.93 17.83 9.03
CA PRO A 129 11.61 18.33 7.84
C PRO A 129 12.66 19.36 8.23
N ALA A 130 13.70 19.53 7.40
CA ALA A 130 14.74 20.53 7.62
C ALA A 130 14.17 21.96 7.66
N LEU A 131 13.17 22.22 6.82
CA LEU A 131 12.35 23.42 6.83
C LEU A 131 10.91 23.00 7.15
N THR A 132 10.40 23.40 8.29
CA THR A 132 9.01 23.13 8.72
C THR A 132 8.01 24.05 8.03
N THR A 133 8.48 25.20 7.54
CA THR A 133 7.67 26.14 6.75
C THR A 133 7.52 25.59 5.33
N GLY A 134 6.29 25.38 4.90
CA GLY A 134 5.98 24.98 3.53
C GLY A 134 6.15 26.16 2.56
N ASP A 135 6.56 25.86 1.33
CA ASP A 135 6.65 26.85 0.26
C ASP A 135 5.29 27.06 -0.42
N GLY A 136 5.11 28.19 -1.07
CA GLY A 136 3.96 28.51 -1.90
C GLY A 136 2.79 29.16 -1.16
N ASP A 137 1.56 28.91 -1.64
CA ASP A 137 0.34 29.44 -1.02
C ASP A 137 0.19 28.92 0.43
N PRO A 138 -0.26 29.78 1.37
CA PRO A 138 -0.46 29.35 2.76
C PRO A 138 -1.34 28.10 2.94
N ARG A 139 -2.26 27.84 2.03
CA ARG A 139 -3.06 26.60 2.04
C ARG A 139 -2.22 25.39 1.68
N GLU A 140 -1.35 25.51 0.69
CA GLU A 140 -0.43 24.44 0.27
C GLU A 140 0.66 24.19 1.29
N ALA A 141 1.06 25.23 2.04
CA ALA A 141 2.04 25.12 3.11
C ALA A 141 1.50 24.32 4.31
N ARG A 142 0.20 24.34 4.58
CA ARG A 142 -0.44 23.56 5.66
C ARG A 142 -0.72 22.13 5.25
N ARG A 143 0.32 21.33 5.15
CA ARG A 143 0.22 19.95 4.67
C ARG A 143 0.97 18.95 5.54
N VAL A 144 0.62 17.71 5.39
CA VAL A 144 1.42 16.56 5.81
C VAL A 144 1.80 15.76 4.57
N GLU A 145 3.08 15.50 4.42
CA GLU A 145 3.61 14.63 3.36
C GLU A 145 3.83 13.22 3.91
N VAL A 146 3.28 12.25 3.22
CA VAL A 146 3.43 10.82 3.53
C VAL A 146 4.18 10.17 2.38
N THR A 147 5.37 9.66 2.67
CA THR A 147 6.25 9.04 1.68
C THR A 147 6.42 7.55 1.99
N LEU A 148 6.09 6.69 1.04
CA LEU A 148 6.38 5.27 1.09
C LEU A 148 7.72 4.98 0.40
N GLN A 149 8.67 4.42 1.15
CA GLN A 149 10.05 4.13 0.75
C GLN A 149 10.33 2.63 0.62
#